data_574e3fd233961cc3e11770336d612b5f
#
_entry.id   574e3fd233961cc3e11770336d612b5f
#
_cell.length_a   1.000
_cell.length_b   1.000
_cell.length_c   1.000
_cell.angle_alpha   90.00
_cell.angle_beta   90.00
_cell.angle_gamma   90.00
#
_symmetry.space_group_name_H-M   'P 1'
#
loop_
_entity.id
_entity.type
_entity.pdbx_description
1 polymer ?
#
loop_
_entity_poly.entity_id
_entity_poly.type
_entity_poly.pdbx_seq_one_letter_code
_entity_poly.pdbx_strand_id
1 'polypeptide(L)'
;MCRILRTEKGKREAGVNPARSRHCDKGVCRQDAAASVTELCSGRRRQATIFQPGNLPAAGYGGAQLQITRNWLYRKEPAEYGVFLCCHSARKKTSFFWWAGVGCCSLPCDSTLRKEKIMRKNSMKKSAVALTLCAALLAGCGSTAVSESQVSSAPAESSAAPVEEISADEAAAQNCADLIDAIYVQTRTADTDAQCEAAKAAWDALTDAQKELVEGENADPDYFGRDTGDAANDDPRNADDIGENELLVVSFGTSFNGSRAEDIKGIEDALQAANPDWSVRRAFTAQIIINHVQARDGEKIDNMEQALERAVANGVKNLVVQPTHLMHGAEYDEMCETIENYKDRFEHVAIAEPLLGEVGSDATVINEDKMAVAEAITAEAVRKAGYADTSAAAADGVAFVFMGHGTSHTAKVSYQQMQTTMQTLGYDNVFIGTVEGEPEDTACEEVIQKVRDAGYTKVILRPLMVVAGDHANNDMAGEDDDSWLSQFKAAGCFESVDTQIAGLGGIAEVQALYAAHTAAAMEQLNG
;
A
#
# COMPACT_ATOMS: atom_id res chain seq x y z
N MET A 1 -3.84 -55.77 -26.88
CA MET A 1 -5.02 -56.62 -27.16
C MET A 1 -6.25 -55.81 -26.97
N CYS A 2 -6.84 -55.32 -28.07
CA CYS A 2 -8.15 -55.65 -28.64
C CYS A 2 -9.32 -55.31 -27.71
N ARG A 3 -10.37 -54.56 -28.10
CA ARG A 3 -11.04 -54.15 -29.36
C ARG A 3 -12.11 -53.11 -28.99
N ILE A 4 -12.19 -51.99 -29.61
CA ILE A 4 -13.18 -51.44 -30.55
C ILE A 4 -14.53 -52.16 -30.60
N LEU A 5 -15.63 -51.44 -30.43
CA LEU A 5 -16.85 -51.53 -31.25
C LEU A 5 -17.67 -50.23 -31.23
N ARG A 6 -17.88 -49.70 -32.45
CA ARG A 6 -18.84 -48.68 -32.89
C ARG A 6 -20.21 -49.32 -33.13
N THR A 7 -21.29 -48.54 -33.01
CA THR A 7 -22.49 -48.51 -33.88
C THR A 7 -23.27 -47.25 -33.54
N GLU A 8 -23.41 -46.35 -34.36
CA GLU A 8 -24.19 -45.90 -35.54
C GLU A 8 -25.72 -46.03 -35.39
N LYS A 9 -26.33 -44.86 -35.70
CA LYS A 9 -27.55 -44.55 -36.50
C LYS A 9 -28.91 -44.48 -35.83
N GLY A 10 -29.60 -43.35 -36.18
CA GLY A 10 -31.04 -43.21 -36.20
C GLY A 10 -31.49 -41.78 -36.48
N LYS A 11 -31.58 -41.44 -37.80
CA LYS A 11 -32.23 -40.24 -38.38
C LYS A 11 -33.77 -40.31 -38.31
N ARG A 12 -34.40 -39.14 -38.30
CA ARG A 12 -35.59 -38.70 -39.12
C ARG A 12 -35.93 -37.28 -38.67
N GLU A 13 -35.83 -36.17 -39.44
CA GLU A 13 -36.67 -35.65 -40.52
C GLU A 13 -38.15 -35.53 -40.08
N ALA A 14 -38.93 -34.47 -40.27
CA ALA A 14 -38.96 -33.32 -41.16
C ALA A 14 -40.20 -32.44 -40.79
N GLY A 15 -40.28 -31.24 -41.37
CA GLY A 15 -41.52 -30.50 -41.61
C GLY A 15 -41.41 -29.02 -41.32
N VAL A 16 -40.87 -28.16 -42.16
CA VAL A 16 -41.37 -27.38 -43.31
C VAL A 16 -42.49 -26.38 -42.98
N ASN A 17 -42.12 -25.11 -42.86
CA ASN A 17 -42.41 -23.82 -43.55
C ASN A 17 -43.88 -23.51 -43.97
N PRO A 18 -44.27 -22.29 -44.43
CA PRO A 18 -43.60 -20.99 -44.56
C PRO A 18 -44.49 -19.72 -44.36
N ALA A 19 -43.79 -18.57 -44.43
CA ALA A 19 -44.14 -17.33 -45.13
C ALA A 19 -45.18 -16.33 -44.57
N ARG A 20 -44.76 -15.10 -44.40
CA ARG A 20 -45.06 -14.01 -45.34
C ARG A 20 -44.26 -12.73 -45.05
N SER A 21 -43.57 -12.36 -46.08
CA SER A 21 -43.01 -11.05 -46.39
C SER A 21 -43.99 -9.88 -46.30
N ARG A 22 -43.53 -8.70 -45.91
CA ARG A 22 -43.80 -7.47 -46.65
C ARG A 22 -42.66 -6.48 -46.50
N HIS A 23 -42.08 -6.16 -47.61
CA HIS A 23 -41.29 -5.00 -47.97
C HIS A 23 -42.03 -3.71 -47.69
N CYS A 24 -41.36 -2.67 -47.29
CA CYS A 24 -41.52 -1.33 -47.87
C CYS A 24 -40.28 -0.47 -47.65
N ASP A 25 -39.95 0.19 -48.70
CA ASP A 25 -38.82 0.96 -49.13
C ASP A 25 -38.65 2.32 -48.41
N LYS A 26 -37.39 2.73 -48.38
CA LYS A 26 -36.80 4.07 -48.61
C LYS A 26 -37.57 5.33 -48.21
N GLY A 27 -36.93 6.18 -47.46
CA GLY A 27 -37.22 7.61 -47.39
C GLY A 27 -36.26 8.39 -46.54
N VAL A 28 -35.31 9.00 -47.20
CA VAL A 28 -34.42 10.08 -46.75
C VAL A 28 -35.25 11.22 -46.14
N CYS A 29 -34.84 11.75 -44.99
CA CYS A 29 -34.90 13.20 -44.74
C CYS A 29 -33.98 13.60 -43.59
N ARG A 30 -33.25 14.65 -43.86
CA ARG A 30 -32.37 15.44 -43.01
C ARG A 30 -33.18 16.35 -42.07
N GLN A 31 -32.45 16.76 -41.02
CA GLN A 31 -32.47 18.06 -40.35
C GLN A 31 -33.31 18.23 -39.08
N ASP A 32 -32.52 18.60 -38.06
CA ASP A 32 -32.73 19.66 -37.07
C ASP A 32 -33.99 19.65 -36.20
N ALA A 33 -33.76 19.45 -34.89
CA ALA A 33 -34.35 20.37 -33.90
C ALA A 33 -33.83 20.03 -32.49
N ALA A 34 -33.04 20.95 -31.97
CA ALA A 34 -32.90 21.16 -30.54
C ALA A 34 -34.29 21.44 -29.95
N ALA A 35 -34.68 20.67 -28.95
CA ALA A 35 -35.82 21.02 -28.11
C ALA A 35 -35.38 21.04 -26.64
N SER A 36 -35.28 22.27 -26.16
CA SER A 36 -35.22 22.66 -24.78
C SER A 36 -36.40 22.10 -23.99
N VAL A 37 -36.13 21.41 -22.87
CA VAL A 37 -37.13 21.22 -21.82
C VAL A 37 -36.85 22.26 -20.75
N THR A 38 -37.62 23.33 -20.80
CA THR A 38 -37.81 24.30 -19.71
C THR A 38 -39.26 24.17 -19.28
N GLU A 39 -39.48 23.92 -18.02
CA GLU A 39 -40.63 24.21 -17.14
C GLU A 39 -40.71 23.12 -16.07
N LEU A 40 -40.78 23.36 -14.81
CA LEU A 40 -41.35 24.35 -13.90
C LEU A 40 -40.78 24.13 -12.51
N CYS A 41 -40.20 25.12 -11.88
CA CYS A 41 -40.38 25.37 -10.45
C CYS A 41 -40.08 26.84 -10.18
N SER A 42 -41.16 27.59 -9.99
CA SER A 42 -41.14 28.96 -9.52
C SER A 42 -40.78 29.01 -8.04
N GLY A 43 -39.78 29.79 -7.67
CA GLY A 43 -39.56 30.15 -6.27
C GLY A 43 -38.20 30.78 -6.00
N ARG A 44 -38.13 32.12 -6.17
CA ARG A 44 -37.15 33.04 -5.59
C ARG A 44 -35.67 32.85 -5.94
N ARG A 45 -35.25 33.56 -6.99
CA ARG A 45 -33.84 33.96 -7.19
C ARG A 45 -33.39 34.86 -6.05
N ARG A 46 -32.34 34.44 -5.31
CA ARG A 46 -31.41 35.35 -4.67
C ARG A 46 -30.16 35.39 -5.55
N GLN A 47 -29.84 36.61 -6.01
CA GLN A 47 -28.62 36.89 -6.78
C GLN A 47 -27.39 36.60 -5.89
N ALA A 48 -26.58 35.65 -6.32
CA ALA A 48 -25.23 35.50 -5.79
C ALA A 48 -24.32 36.50 -6.49
N THR A 49 -23.77 37.44 -5.73
CA THR A 49 -22.78 38.39 -6.22
C THR A 49 -21.44 37.64 -6.33
N ILE A 50 -21.01 37.41 -7.56
CA ILE A 50 -19.68 36.88 -7.85
C ILE A 50 -18.67 38.01 -7.64
N PHE A 51 -17.86 37.94 -6.60
CA PHE A 51 -16.72 38.84 -6.41
C PHE A 51 -15.59 38.44 -7.38
N GLN A 52 -15.25 39.34 -8.31
CA GLN A 52 -14.04 39.23 -9.11
C GLN A 52 -12.81 39.66 -8.29
N PRO A 53 -11.61 39.06 -8.55
CA PRO A 53 -10.40 39.28 -7.71
C PRO A 53 -9.70 40.62 -7.96
N GLY A 54 -10.42 41.70 -8.13
CA GLY A 54 -9.85 43.02 -8.42
C GLY A 54 -10.11 44.10 -7.37
N ASN A 55 -11.01 43.88 -6.41
CA ASN A 55 -11.45 44.92 -5.46
C ASN A 55 -11.35 44.50 -4.00
N LEU A 56 -10.13 44.26 -3.53
CA LEU A 56 -9.85 44.22 -2.10
C LEU A 56 -8.96 45.43 -1.74
N PRO A 57 -9.31 46.21 -0.75
CA PRO A 57 -8.48 47.33 -0.30
C PRO A 57 -7.17 46.79 0.29
N ALA A 58 -6.07 47.44 -0.08
CA ALA A 58 -4.73 47.16 0.42
C ALA A 58 -4.66 47.54 1.93
N ALA A 59 -4.73 46.51 2.78
CA ALA A 59 -4.26 46.62 4.14
C ALA A 59 -2.83 46.09 4.19
N GLY A 60 -1.88 46.99 4.46
CA GLY A 60 -0.47 46.70 4.46
C GLY A 60 -0.07 45.70 5.54
N TYR A 61 0.35 44.53 5.10
CA TYR A 61 1.20 43.62 5.86
C TYR A 61 2.33 43.15 4.96
N GLY A 62 3.55 43.40 5.41
CA GLY A 62 4.77 43.20 4.66
C GLY A 62 5.00 41.74 4.24
N GLY A 63 5.23 41.56 2.96
CA GLY A 63 6.11 40.55 2.39
C GLY A 63 5.73 39.07 2.55
N ALA A 64 4.46 38.70 2.40
CA ALA A 64 4.07 37.30 2.22
C ALA A 64 3.35 37.16 0.87
N GLN A 65 3.90 36.34 -0.03
CA GLN A 65 3.19 35.95 -1.25
C GLN A 65 2.04 35.02 -0.89
N LEU A 66 0.82 35.46 -1.16
CA LEU A 66 -0.38 34.62 -1.10
C LEU A 66 -0.45 33.82 -2.42
N GLN A 67 -0.24 32.51 -2.35
CA GLN A 67 -0.65 31.61 -3.43
C GLN A 67 -2.07 31.15 -3.16
N ILE A 68 -3.01 31.57 -4.00
CA ILE A 68 -4.39 31.08 -3.99
C ILE A 68 -4.42 29.88 -4.93
N THR A 69 -4.41 28.67 -4.39
CA THR A 69 -4.69 27.46 -5.15
C THR A 69 -6.19 27.32 -5.34
N ARG A 70 -6.59 27.13 -6.59
CA ARG A 70 -7.97 26.96 -7.03
C ARG A 70 -8.48 25.57 -6.64
N ASN A 71 -9.69 25.57 -6.10
CA ASN A 71 -10.66 24.48 -6.02
C ASN A 71 -10.46 23.39 -4.97
N TRP A 72 -11.18 23.54 -3.87
CA TRP A 72 -11.86 22.42 -3.22
C TRP A 72 -13.26 22.89 -2.80
N LEU A 73 -14.30 22.43 -3.49
CA LEU A 73 -15.68 22.51 -3.07
C LEU A 73 -16.04 21.19 -2.39
N TYR A 74 -16.18 21.19 -1.10
CA TYR A 74 -16.67 20.04 -0.35
C TYR A 74 -18.19 20.17 -0.18
N ARG A 75 -18.93 19.16 -0.61
CA ARG A 75 -20.37 19.07 -0.42
C ARG A 75 -20.65 18.28 0.85
N LYS A 76 -21.06 18.97 1.89
CA LYS A 76 -21.64 18.36 3.07
C LYS A 76 -23.13 18.65 3.02
N GLU A 77 -23.97 17.64 2.94
CA GLU A 77 -25.45 17.67 2.97
C GLU A 77 -26.15 18.94 2.39
N PRO A 78 -27.37 18.90 1.85
CA PRO A 78 -27.91 19.94 0.94
C PRO A 78 -28.13 21.35 1.50
N ALA A 79 -27.66 21.68 2.69
CA ALA A 79 -27.95 22.95 3.37
C ALA A 79 -26.75 23.85 3.72
N GLU A 80 -25.50 23.42 3.56
CA GLU A 80 -24.36 24.26 3.97
C GLU A 80 -23.21 24.25 2.95
N TYR A 81 -22.87 25.45 2.44
CA TYR A 81 -21.69 25.71 1.64
C TYR A 81 -20.68 26.48 2.48
N GLY A 82 -19.46 25.97 2.62
CA GLY A 82 -18.35 26.67 3.25
C GLY A 82 -17.17 26.82 2.29
N VAL A 83 -16.49 27.98 2.33
CA VAL A 83 -15.26 28.22 1.56
C VAL A 83 -14.09 28.12 2.52
N PHE A 84 -13.16 27.21 2.28
CA PHE A 84 -11.91 27.08 3.02
C PHE A 84 -10.82 27.92 2.37
N LEU A 85 -10.19 28.82 3.13
CA LEU A 85 -8.99 29.55 2.74
C LEU A 85 -7.81 28.96 3.51
N CYS A 86 -6.87 28.36 2.82
CA CYS A 86 -5.62 27.87 3.39
C CYS A 86 -4.52 28.91 3.15
N CYS A 87 -3.95 29.48 4.22
CA CYS A 87 -2.80 30.38 4.15
C CYS A 87 -1.55 29.65 4.63
N HIS A 88 -0.58 29.44 3.74
CA HIS A 88 0.74 28.92 4.09
C HIS A 88 1.71 30.08 4.37
N SER A 89 2.36 30.07 5.52
CA SER A 89 3.42 31.01 5.85
C SER A 89 4.79 30.34 5.64
N ALA A 90 5.58 30.91 4.74
CA ALA A 90 6.90 30.40 4.35
C ALA A 90 7.99 30.46 5.46
N ARG A 91 7.65 30.87 6.69
CA ARG A 91 8.65 31.00 7.78
C ARG A 91 8.44 30.07 8.98
N LYS A 92 7.34 29.35 9.06
CA LYS A 92 7.15 28.30 10.08
C LYS A 92 6.24 27.25 9.46
N LYS A 93 6.64 25.99 9.47
CA LYS A 93 5.85 24.82 9.03
C LYS A 93 4.63 24.61 9.94
N THR A 94 3.71 25.56 10.00
CA THR A 94 2.46 25.47 10.75
C THR A 94 1.36 26.00 9.84
N SER A 95 0.39 25.14 9.57
CA SER A 95 -0.84 25.48 8.84
C SER A 95 -1.90 25.92 9.84
N PHE A 96 -2.51 27.09 9.60
CA PHE A 96 -3.67 27.54 10.36
C PHE A 96 -4.91 27.48 9.47
N PHE A 97 -5.95 26.83 9.99
CA PHE A 97 -7.26 26.78 9.35
C PHE A 97 -8.17 27.82 9.99
N TRP A 98 -8.78 28.68 9.18
CA TRP A 98 -9.81 29.61 9.62
C TRP A 98 -11.14 29.24 8.97
N TRP A 99 -12.17 29.11 9.80
CA TRP A 99 -13.53 28.85 9.35
C TRP A 99 -14.35 30.14 9.43
N ALA A 100 -14.94 30.56 8.33
CA ALA A 100 -15.88 31.67 8.28
C ALA A 100 -17.26 31.12 7.91
N GLY A 101 -18.05 30.80 8.92
CA GLY A 101 -19.46 30.41 8.77
C GLY A 101 -20.37 31.53 9.31
N VAL A 102 -21.43 31.82 8.59
CA VAL A 102 -22.48 32.75 9.00
C VAL A 102 -23.51 31.99 9.86
N GLY A 103 -23.45 32.26 11.11
CA GLY A 103 -24.46 32.35 12.16
C GLY A 103 -25.52 31.28 12.36
N CYS A 104 -25.60 30.63 13.43
CA CYS A 104 -26.40 30.87 14.65
C CYS A 104 -26.38 29.67 15.59
N CYS A 105 -26.03 30.00 16.83
CA CYS A 105 -26.41 29.40 18.13
C CYS A 105 -26.98 27.97 18.20
N SER A 106 -26.36 27.07 18.92
CA SER A 106 -26.55 26.81 20.35
C SER A 106 -26.07 25.46 20.82
N LEU A 107 -25.22 25.51 21.80
CA LEU A 107 -24.96 24.59 22.92
C LEU A 107 -24.47 23.14 22.69
N PRO A 108 -23.59 22.65 23.60
CA PRO A 108 -22.67 21.56 23.34
C PRO A 108 -23.20 20.22 23.83
N CYS A 109 -22.85 19.14 23.15
CA CYS A 109 -22.89 17.82 23.75
C CYS A 109 -21.49 17.21 23.71
N ASP A 110 -21.00 16.96 24.90
CA ASP A 110 -19.69 16.54 25.32
C ASP A 110 -19.56 15.01 25.08
N SER A 111 -18.76 14.59 24.12
CA SER A 111 -18.38 13.16 23.97
C SER A 111 -16.96 12.92 23.49
N THR A 112 -16.11 13.95 23.42
CA THR A 112 -14.74 13.82 22.88
C THR A 112 -13.62 13.74 23.94
N LEU A 113 -13.93 13.62 25.23
CA LEU A 113 -12.94 13.63 26.32
C LEU A 113 -12.44 12.24 26.78
N ARG A 114 -12.76 11.15 26.08
CA ARG A 114 -12.31 9.80 26.50
C ARG A 114 -11.18 9.19 25.66
N LYS A 115 -10.94 9.66 24.45
CA LYS A 115 -9.89 9.08 23.57
C LYS A 115 -8.49 9.71 23.73
N GLU A 116 -8.38 10.92 24.23
CA GLU A 116 -7.05 11.58 24.42
C GLU A 116 -6.27 11.15 25.67
N LYS A 117 -6.86 10.37 26.57
CA LYS A 117 -6.22 10.03 27.85
C LYS A 117 -5.41 8.74 27.82
N ILE A 118 -5.53 7.94 26.77
CA ILE A 118 -4.81 6.65 26.63
C ILE A 118 -3.50 6.85 25.84
N MET A 119 -3.47 7.69 24.82
CA MET A 119 -2.24 7.96 24.05
C MET A 119 -1.20 8.83 24.74
N ARG A 120 -1.55 9.59 25.79
CA ARG A 120 -0.57 10.41 26.54
C ARG A 120 0.21 9.67 27.62
N LYS A 121 -0.13 8.42 27.93
CA LYS A 121 0.54 7.67 29.00
C LYS A 121 1.80 6.94 28.55
N ASN A 122 1.95 6.64 27.26
CA ASN A 122 3.10 5.95 26.71
C ASN A 122 4.18 6.89 26.12
N SER A 123 3.82 8.14 25.77
CA SER A 123 4.77 9.12 25.21
C SER A 123 5.62 9.89 26.23
N MET A 124 5.35 9.81 27.53
CA MET A 124 6.08 10.61 28.54
C MET A 124 7.19 9.85 29.27
N LYS A 125 7.50 8.61 28.89
CA LYS A 125 8.64 7.86 29.46
C LYS A 125 9.89 7.85 28.57
N LYS A 126 9.84 8.31 27.33
CA LYS A 126 10.93 8.21 26.34
C LYS A 126 11.73 9.48 26.05
N SER A 127 11.51 10.61 26.73
CA SER A 127 12.16 11.90 26.38
C SER A 127 13.17 12.46 27.39
N ALA A 128 13.74 11.67 28.28
CA ALA A 128 14.64 12.17 29.32
C ALA A 128 16.12 11.74 29.19
N VAL A 129 16.52 10.96 28.17
CA VAL A 129 17.88 10.39 28.09
C VAL A 129 18.78 11.01 27.02
N ALA A 130 18.31 11.85 26.13
CA ALA A 130 19.06 12.29 24.93
C ALA A 130 19.81 13.65 25.07
N LEU A 131 20.16 14.14 26.25
CA LEU A 131 20.82 15.46 26.37
C LEU A 131 22.03 15.53 27.33
N THR A 132 22.91 14.52 27.39
CA THR A 132 24.09 14.62 28.25
C THR A 132 25.38 14.03 27.68
N LEU A 133 25.56 13.87 26.37
CA LEU A 133 26.81 13.29 25.82
C LEU A 133 27.52 14.17 24.77
N CYS A 134 27.60 15.48 24.97
CA CYS A 134 28.42 16.37 24.12
C CYS A 134 29.23 17.40 24.88
N ALA A 135 29.95 17.02 25.95
CA ALA A 135 30.88 17.95 26.62
C ALA A 135 32.05 17.27 27.35
N ALA A 136 32.79 16.38 26.71
CA ALA A 136 34.05 15.86 27.31
C ALA A 136 35.08 15.45 26.26
N LEU A 137 35.54 16.36 25.43
CA LEU A 137 36.79 16.22 24.66
C LEU A 137 37.34 17.61 24.31
N LEU A 138 37.98 18.27 25.25
CA LEU A 138 39.02 19.31 25.04
C LEU A 138 39.55 19.79 26.37
N ALA A 139 40.64 19.17 26.88
CA ALA A 139 41.73 19.85 27.60
C ALA A 139 42.81 18.84 27.99
N GLY A 140 43.81 18.76 27.19
CA GLY A 140 45.10 18.14 27.58
C GLY A 140 46.12 19.21 27.92
N CYS A 141 47.01 18.84 28.83
CA CYS A 141 48.30 19.39 29.15
C CYS A 141 48.43 20.64 30.04
N GLY A 142 49.08 20.46 31.14
CA GLY A 142 49.84 21.50 31.84
C GLY A 142 50.04 21.24 33.33
N SER A 143 51.24 20.79 33.68
CA SER A 143 51.80 20.55 35.03
C SER A 143 51.81 21.77 35.94
N THR A 144 51.71 21.59 37.23
CA THR A 144 52.67 21.81 38.34
C THR A 144 52.01 22.25 39.64
N ALA A 145 52.18 21.44 40.63
CA ALA A 145 52.58 21.59 42.04
C ALA A 145 52.06 22.71 42.96
N VAL A 146 51.70 22.22 44.17
CA VAL A 146 51.92 22.71 45.57
C VAL A 146 50.85 23.67 46.15
N SER A 147 50.10 23.27 47.13
CA SER A 147 50.24 23.50 48.58
C SER A 147 48.90 23.43 49.33
N GLU A 148 48.95 22.85 50.47
CA GLU A 148 47.89 22.62 51.46
C GLU A 148 47.16 23.90 51.92
N SER A 149 45.87 23.76 52.22
CA SER A 149 45.24 24.32 53.41
C SER A 149 43.89 23.66 53.66
N GLN A 150 43.77 23.04 54.83
CA GLN A 150 42.54 22.46 55.38
C GLN A 150 41.56 23.56 55.78
N VAL A 151 40.27 23.41 55.39
CA VAL A 151 39.14 23.87 56.21
C VAL A 151 38.00 22.86 56.07
N SER A 152 37.62 22.32 57.21
CA SER A 152 36.52 21.41 57.47
C SER A 152 35.18 22.11 57.23
N SER A 153 34.27 21.46 56.45
CA SER A 153 32.84 21.61 56.65
C SER A 153 32.09 20.40 56.04
N ALA A 154 31.08 19.97 56.79
CA ALA A 154 30.33 18.73 56.69
C ALA A 154 29.70 18.40 55.33
N PRO A 155 29.42 17.11 55.04
CA PRO A 155 28.89 16.66 53.77
C PRO A 155 27.39 16.94 53.67
N ALA A 156 27.01 17.65 52.64
CA ALA A 156 25.65 17.59 52.13
C ALA A 156 25.49 16.32 51.32
N GLU A 157 24.70 15.40 51.80
CA GLU A 157 24.28 14.22 51.04
C GLU A 157 23.49 14.69 49.82
N SER A 158 24.15 14.71 48.67
CA SER A 158 23.52 14.73 47.38
C SER A 158 23.08 13.30 47.07
N SER A 159 21.82 13.01 47.28
CA SER A 159 21.14 11.83 46.75
C SER A 159 21.12 11.94 45.22
N ALA A 160 22.22 11.52 44.58
CA ALA A 160 22.20 11.16 43.17
C ALA A 160 21.43 9.83 43.06
N ALA A 161 20.34 9.82 42.30
CA ALA A 161 19.70 8.57 41.90
C ALA A 161 20.78 7.67 41.24
N PRO A 162 20.76 6.35 41.49
CA PRO A 162 21.70 5.45 40.83
C PRO A 162 21.46 5.57 39.32
N VAL A 163 22.49 5.90 38.58
CA VAL A 163 22.57 5.68 37.14
C VAL A 163 22.65 4.16 37.03
N GLU A 164 21.62 3.49 36.53
CA GLU A 164 21.72 2.08 36.17
C GLU A 164 22.85 1.96 35.16
N GLU A 165 23.92 1.28 35.52
CA GLU A 165 24.99 0.91 34.60
C GLU A 165 24.41 -0.12 33.63
N ILE A 166 24.21 0.28 32.35
CA ILE A 166 23.82 -0.61 31.25
C ILE A 166 24.88 -1.72 31.16
N SER A 167 24.47 -2.98 31.17
CA SER A 167 25.39 -4.11 31.03
C SER A 167 26.10 -4.08 29.67
N ALA A 168 27.22 -4.78 29.54
CA ALA A 168 27.93 -4.86 28.26
C ALA A 168 27.08 -5.55 27.17
N ASP A 169 26.19 -6.47 27.57
CA ASP A 169 25.30 -7.17 26.66
C ASP A 169 24.18 -6.24 26.15
N GLU A 170 23.54 -5.48 27.04
CA GLU A 170 22.57 -4.47 26.69
C GLU A 170 23.18 -3.37 25.79
N ALA A 171 24.42 -2.95 26.07
CA ALA A 171 25.12 -1.96 25.23
C ALA A 171 25.41 -2.49 23.80
N ALA A 172 25.75 -3.78 23.68
CA ALA A 172 25.96 -4.41 22.37
C ALA A 172 24.66 -4.54 21.59
N ALA A 173 23.56 -4.95 22.23
CA ALA A 173 22.25 -5.05 21.66
C ALA A 173 21.71 -3.68 21.21
N GLN A 174 21.86 -2.63 22.06
CA GLN A 174 21.45 -1.27 21.71
C GLN A 174 22.23 -0.72 20.51
N ASN A 175 23.56 -0.94 20.45
CA ASN A 175 24.33 -0.53 19.28
C ASN A 175 23.84 -1.22 17.99
N CYS A 176 23.44 -2.48 18.06
CA CYS A 176 22.85 -3.20 16.93
C CYS A 176 21.49 -2.60 16.54
N ALA A 177 20.64 -2.33 17.52
CA ALA A 177 19.33 -1.71 17.30
C ALA A 177 19.46 -0.32 16.63
N ASP A 178 20.39 0.53 17.11
CA ASP A 178 20.65 1.85 16.53
C ASP A 178 21.10 1.76 15.05
N LEU A 179 21.88 0.74 14.69
CA LEU A 179 22.32 0.51 13.31
C LEU A 179 21.19 -0.02 12.42
N ILE A 180 20.30 -0.85 12.95
CA ILE A 180 19.09 -1.32 12.23
C ILE A 180 18.15 -0.14 12.01
N ASP A 181 17.86 0.65 13.04
CA ASP A 181 17.01 1.85 12.91
C ASP A 181 17.57 2.85 11.89
N ALA A 182 18.90 2.96 11.77
CA ALA A 182 19.55 3.83 10.80
C ALA A 182 19.35 3.42 9.34
N ILE A 183 19.09 2.14 9.06
CA ILE A 183 18.77 1.64 7.69
C ILE A 183 17.27 1.52 7.44
N TYR A 184 16.41 1.74 8.43
CA TYR A 184 14.97 1.76 8.28
C TYR A 184 14.49 3.11 7.77
N VAL A 185 14.91 3.46 6.54
CA VAL A 185 14.68 4.78 5.92
C VAL A 185 14.28 4.64 4.47
N GLN A 186 13.43 5.56 3.98
CA GLN A 186 12.96 5.58 2.58
C GLN A 186 13.92 6.28 1.62
N THR A 187 14.95 6.95 2.11
CA THR A 187 15.89 7.69 1.25
C THR A 187 17.24 6.99 1.18
N ARG A 188 17.65 6.62 -0.04
CA ARG A 188 19.00 6.11 -0.29
C ARG A 188 20.01 7.26 -0.33
N THR A 189 21.17 7.04 0.29
CA THR A 189 22.31 7.94 0.30
C THR A 189 23.58 7.22 -0.18
N ALA A 190 24.68 7.94 -0.33
CA ALA A 190 25.98 7.34 -0.65
C ALA A 190 26.49 6.39 0.45
N ASP A 191 26.01 6.55 1.67
CA ASP A 191 26.45 5.76 2.84
C ASP A 191 25.58 4.52 3.08
N THR A 192 24.46 4.36 2.37
CA THR A 192 23.46 3.29 2.60
C THR A 192 24.07 1.89 2.54
N ASP A 193 24.92 1.61 1.54
CA ASP A 193 25.56 0.29 1.42
C ASP A 193 26.44 -0.03 2.65
N ALA A 194 27.23 0.95 3.09
CA ALA A 194 28.09 0.79 4.28
C ALA A 194 27.28 0.67 5.57
N GLN A 195 26.12 1.35 5.67
CA GLN A 195 25.22 1.24 6.80
C GLN A 195 24.55 -0.15 6.86
N CYS A 196 24.13 -0.71 5.74
CA CYS A 196 23.60 -2.08 5.67
C CYS A 196 24.66 -3.12 6.08
N GLU A 197 25.89 -2.98 5.60
CA GLU A 197 26.99 -3.85 5.98
C GLU A 197 27.33 -3.74 7.50
N ALA A 198 27.26 -2.52 8.07
CA ALA A 198 27.52 -2.29 9.49
C ALA A 198 26.41 -2.89 10.37
N ALA A 199 25.15 -2.75 10.02
CA ALA A 199 24.02 -3.36 10.74
C ALA A 199 24.14 -4.89 10.75
N LYS A 200 24.42 -5.50 9.60
CA LYS A 200 24.63 -6.95 9.50
C LYS A 200 25.81 -7.42 10.35
N ALA A 201 26.94 -6.71 10.28
CA ALA A 201 28.13 -7.07 11.06
C ALA A 201 27.89 -6.97 12.58
N ALA A 202 27.11 -5.97 13.02
CA ALA A 202 26.75 -5.83 14.43
C ALA A 202 25.84 -6.98 14.87
N TRP A 203 24.83 -7.34 14.08
CA TRP A 203 23.95 -8.48 14.36
C TRP A 203 24.69 -9.81 14.43
N ASP A 204 25.59 -10.07 13.47
CA ASP A 204 26.36 -11.31 13.41
C ASP A 204 27.37 -11.44 14.57
N ALA A 205 27.75 -10.32 15.16
CA ALA A 205 28.65 -10.32 16.32
C ALA A 205 27.93 -10.61 17.64
N LEU A 206 26.61 -10.53 17.71
CA LEU A 206 25.80 -10.79 18.89
C LEU A 206 25.70 -12.30 19.15
N THR A 207 25.72 -12.69 20.42
CA THR A 207 25.28 -14.01 20.87
C THR A 207 23.76 -14.10 20.81
N ASP A 208 23.19 -15.31 20.82
CA ASP A 208 21.73 -15.51 20.79
C ASP A 208 21.05 -14.79 21.98
N ALA A 209 21.67 -14.82 23.18
CA ALA A 209 21.13 -14.09 24.34
C ALA A 209 21.16 -12.55 24.18
N GLN A 210 22.12 -12.01 23.44
CA GLN A 210 22.20 -10.58 23.15
C GLN A 210 21.19 -10.17 22.05
N LYS A 211 20.90 -11.06 21.09
CA LYS A 211 19.87 -10.81 20.06
C LYS A 211 18.47 -10.65 20.66
N GLU A 212 18.17 -11.41 21.71
CA GLU A 212 16.90 -11.28 22.46
C GLU A 212 16.77 -9.92 23.19
N LEU A 213 17.85 -9.16 23.31
CA LEU A 213 17.88 -7.83 23.94
C LEU A 213 17.82 -6.69 22.91
N VAL A 214 17.78 -7.00 21.62
CA VAL A 214 17.72 -5.97 20.57
C VAL A 214 16.33 -5.33 20.61
N GLU A 215 16.29 -4.03 20.95
CA GLU A 215 15.05 -3.25 21.03
C GLU A 215 15.32 -1.82 20.56
N GLY A 216 14.80 -1.45 19.40
CA GLY A 216 14.90 -0.13 18.78
C GLY A 216 13.55 0.47 18.47
N GLU A 217 13.52 1.47 17.60
CA GLU A 217 12.28 2.03 17.08
C GLU A 217 11.63 1.08 16.08
N ASN A 218 12.46 0.46 15.23
CA ASN A 218 12.08 -0.50 14.20
C ASN A 218 12.85 -1.82 14.32
N ALA A 219 13.89 -1.87 15.18
CA ALA A 219 14.67 -3.06 15.43
C ALA A 219 14.00 -3.93 16.49
N ASP A 220 13.90 -5.21 16.22
CA ASP A 220 13.41 -6.23 17.12
C ASP A 220 14.33 -7.47 17.09
N PRO A 221 14.19 -8.44 18.04
CA PRO A 221 15.01 -9.64 18.07
C PRO A 221 14.92 -10.51 16.83
N ASP A 222 13.83 -10.37 16.06
CA ASP A 222 13.56 -11.17 14.87
C ASP A 222 13.91 -10.46 13.56
N TYR A 223 14.40 -9.22 13.62
CA TYR A 223 14.60 -8.37 12.43
C TYR A 223 15.33 -9.08 11.28
N PHE A 224 16.44 -9.77 11.57
CA PHE A 224 17.14 -10.58 10.58
C PHE A 224 16.75 -12.06 10.58
N GLY A 225 15.98 -12.54 11.56
CA GLY A 225 15.66 -13.95 11.76
C GLY A 225 14.23 -14.34 11.41
N ARG A 226 13.29 -13.40 11.39
CA ARG A 226 11.86 -13.67 11.14
C ARG A 226 11.55 -13.99 9.69
N ASP A 227 12.37 -13.54 8.76
CA ASP A 227 12.13 -13.76 7.35
C ASP A 227 12.17 -15.23 6.97
N THR A 228 11.20 -15.63 6.19
CA THR A 228 10.98 -17.01 5.80
C THR A 228 11.48 -17.27 4.39
N GLY A 229 11.96 -18.48 4.16
CA GLY A 229 12.42 -18.94 2.85
C GLY A 229 13.92 -18.78 2.65
N ASP A 230 14.38 -19.16 1.47
CA ASP A 230 15.78 -19.14 1.07
C ASP A 230 15.97 -18.08 -0.02
N ALA A 231 16.80 -17.08 0.24
CA ALA A 231 17.13 -16.01 -0.71
C ALA A 231 17.65 -16.55 -2.05
N ALA A 232 18.32 -17.72 -2.05
CA ALA A 232 18.82 -18.35 -3.26
C ALA A 232 17.72 -18.79 -4.26
N ASN A 233 16.46 -18.80 -3.84
CA ASN A 233 15.32 -19.09 -4.73
C ASN A 233 14.83 -17.86 -5.51
N ASP A 234 15.35 -16.69 -5.19
CA ASP A 234 15.03 -15.43 -5.85
C ASP A 234 16.13 -15.03 -6.87
N ASP A 235 15.85 -14.03 -7.70
CA ASP A 235 16.77 -13.40 -8.64
C ASP A 235 16.51 -11.88 -8.59
N PRO A 236 17.49 -11.05 -8.20
CA PRO A 236 17.33 -9.60 -8.12
C PRO A 236 17.08 -8.94 -9.48
N ARG A 237 17.26 -9.66 -10.59
CA ARG A 237 17.00 -9.22 -11.97
C ARG A 237 17.60 -7.85 -12.30
N ASN A 238 18.84 -7.63 -11.88
CA ASN A 238 19.59 -6.38 -12.09
C ASN A 238 20.79 -6.56 -13.02
N ALA A 239 20.72 -7.51 -13.98
CA ALA A 239 21.77 -7.78 -14.95
C ALA A 239 22.04 -6.58 -15.86
N ASP A 240 23.28 -6.44 -16.31
CA ASP A 240 23.70 -5.47 -17.32
C ASP A 240 23.75 -6.14 -18.72
N ASP A 241 24.03 -5.35 -19.76
CA ASP A 241 24.15 -5.82 -21.15
C ASP A 241 22.88 -6.51 -21.70
N ILE A 242 21.70 -5.98 -21.36
CA ILE A 242 20.40 -6.60 -21.62
C ILE A 242 19.80 -6.31 -23.00
N GLY A 243 20.45 -5.50 -23.84
CA GLY A 243 19.94 -5.12 -25.16
C GLY A 243 19.09 -3.84 -25.13
N GLU A 244 18.30 -3.62 -26.21
CA GLU A 244 17.58 -2.37 -26.42
C GLU A 244 16.16 -2.35 -25.84
N ASN A 245 15.62 -3.52 -25.45
CA ASN A 245 14.24 -3.68 -24.97
C ASN A 245 14.22 -4.13 -23.51
N GLU A 246 13.70 -3.32 -22.63
CA GLU A 246 13.56 -3.65 -21.21
C GLU A 246 12.10 -3.62 -20.76
N LEU A 247 11.69 -4.66 -20.04
CA LEU A 247 10.46 -4.72 -19.28
C LEU A 247 10.82 -4.58 -17.78
N LEU A 248 10.67 -3.38 -17.25
CA LEU A 248 10.93 -3.07 -15.85
C LEU A 248 9.69 -3.39 -15.01
N VAL A 249 9.80 -4.40 -14.16
CA VAL A 249 8.76 -4.78 -13.20
C VAL A 249 8.98 -4.02 -11.89
N VAL A 250 7.99 -3.22 -11.50
CA VAL A 250 8.08 -2.34 -10.33
C VAL A 250 7.14 -2.84 -9.24
N SER A 251 7.71 -3.21 -8.10
CA SER A 251 6.99 -3.71 -6.93
C SER A 251 7.28 -2.84 -5.71
N PHE A 252 6.36 -2.80 -4.74
CA PHE A 252 6.69 -2.27 -3.41
C PHE A 252 7.89 -3.02 -2.82
N GLY A 253 7.88 -4.34 -2.96
CA GLY A 253 8.90 -5.23 -2.44
C GLY A 253 8.43 -5.96 -1.18
N THR A 254 9.25 -6.92 -0.75
CA THR A 254 9.11 -7.61 0.53
C THR A 254 10.47 -8.14 0.98
N SER A 255 10.70 -8.11 2.30
CA SER A 255 11.85 -8.76 2.92
C SER A 255 11.65 -10.28 3.10
N PHE A 256 10.41 -10.78 3.03
CA PHE A 256 10.09 -12.20 3.15
C PHE A 256 10.54 -12.97 1.91
N ASN A 257 11.61 -13.76 2.02
CA ASN A 257 12.25 -14.47 0.91
C ASN A 257 11.29 -15.44 0.21
N GLY A 258 10.47 -16.18 0.96
CA GLY A 258 9.48 -17.09 0.39
C GLY A 258 8.44 -16.36 -0.47
N SER A 259 7.86 -15.28 0.06
CA SER A 259 6.88 -14.47 -0.66
C SER A 259 7.50 -13.73 -1.85
N ARG A 260 8.75 -13.27 -1.73
CA ARG A 260 9.47 -12.62 -2.83
C ARG A 260 9.65 -13.59 -4.00
N ALA A 261 10.05 -14.84 -3.72
CA ALA A 261 10.23 -15.86 -4.72
C ALA A 261 8.90 -16.39 -5.30
N GLU A 262 7.84 -16.52 -4.49
CA GLU A 262 6.54 -17.04 -4.93
C GLU A 262 5.71 -15.99 -5.66
N ASP A 263 5.61 -14.78 -5.08
CA ASP A 263 4.71 -13.75 -5.57
C ASP A 263 5.36 -12.83 -6.61
N ILE A 264 6.51 -12.17 -6.28
CA ILE A 264 7.15 -11.20 -7.17
C ILE A 264 7.83 -11.92 -8.33
N LYS A 265 8.74 -12.84 -8.02
CA LYS A 265 9.44 -13.62 -9.04
C LYS A 265 8.46 -14.42 -9.89
N GLY A 266 7.36 -14.93 -9.31
CA GLY A 266 6.31 -15.61 -10.05
C GLY A 266 5.70 -14.75 -11.16
N ILE A 267 5.40 -13.48 -10.89
CA ILE A 267 4.94 -12.51 -11.88
C ILE A 267 6.03 -12.25 -12.92
N GLU A 268 7.26 -11.99 -12.49
CA GLU A 268 8.39 -11.69 -13.37
C GLU A 268 8.72 -12.84 -14.30
N ASP A 269 8.68 -14.09 -13.81
CA ASP A 269 8.88 -15.29 -14.62
C ASP A 269 7.79 -15.46 -15.68
N ALA A 270 6.52 -15.19 -15.32
CA ALA A 270 5.41 -15.23 -16.25
C ALA A 270 5.55 -14.14 -17.33
N LEU A 271 5.96 -12.92 -16.96
CA LEU A 271 6.22 -11.83 -17.88
C LEU A 271 7.39 -12.13 -18.81
N GLN A 272 8.49 -12.72 -18.29
CA GLN A 272 9.63 -13.14 -19.11
C GLN A 272 9.23 -14.24 -20.10
N ALA A 273 8.41 -15.19 -19.66
CA ALA A 273 7.92 -16.26 -20.54
C ALA A 273 7.00 -15.75 -21.65
N ALA A 274 6.18 -14.73 -21.35
CA ALA A 274 5.30 -14.09 -22.32
C ALA A 274 6.07 -13.19 -23.31
N ASN A 275 7.22 -12.63 -22.90
CA ASN A 275 7.99 -11.65 -23.66
C ASN A 275 9.47 -12.07 -23.78
N PRO A 276 9.79 -13.17 -24.53
CA PRO A 276 11.14 -13.74 -24.56
C PRO A 276 12.18 -12.82 -25.23
N ASP A 277 11.76 -11.86 -26.03
CA ASP A 277 12.62 -10.89 -26.72
C ASP A 277 12.87 -9.61 -25.89
N TRP A 278 12.34 -9.55 -24.69
CA TRP A 278 12.51 -8.45 -23.73
C TRP A 278 13.30 -8.92 -22.51
N SER A 279 14.12 -8.07 -21.97
CA SER A 279 14.81 -8.33 -20.71
C SER A 279 13.95 -7.87 -19.54
N VAL A 280 13.48 -8.80 -18.72
CA VAL A 280 12.72 -8.49 -17.51
C VAL A 280 13.68 -8.09 -16.39
N ARG A 281 13.49 -6.87 -15.88
CA ARG A 281 14.28 -6.29 -14.81
C ARG A 281 13.36 -5.95 -13.63
N ARG A 282 13.94 -5.82 -12.43
CA ARG A 282 13.21 -5.51 -11.18
C ARG A 282 13.58 -4.14 -10.64
N ALA A 283 12.59 -3.43 -10.10
CA ALA A 283 12.80 -2.34 -9.16
C ALA A 283 11.84 -2.44 -7.98
N PHE A 284 12.31 -2.04 -6.79
CA PHE A 284 11.43 -1.85 -5.63
C PHE A 284 11.23 -0.38 -5.33
N THR A 285 10.03 -0.02 -4.82
CA THR A 285 9.72 1.34 -4.39
C THR A 285 10.06 1.58 -2.92
N ALA A 286 9.98 0.54 -2.06
CA ALA A 286 10.26 0.66 -0.64
C ALA A 286 11.76 0.52 -0.33
N GLN A 287 12.43 1.64 -0.09
CA GLN A 287 13.88 1.63 0.23
C GLN A 287 14.18 0.88 1.53
N ILE A 288 13.28 0.93 2.53
CA ILE A 288 13.42 0.16 3.77
C ILE A 288 13.54 -1.35 3.49
N ILE A 289 12.74 -1.87 2.57
CA ILE A 289 12.79 -3.28 2.16
C ILE A 289 14.09 -3.60 1.44
N ILE A 290 14.53 -2.73 0.52
CA ILE A 290 15.81 -2.88 -0.18
C ILE A 290 16.95 -2.94 0.82
N ASN A 291 16.98 -2.02 1.79
CA ASN A 291 18.02 -1.98 2.82
C ASN A 291 18.02 -3.24 3.70
N HIS A 292 16.84 -3.72 4.09
CA HIS A 292 16.69 -4.93 4.88
C HIS A 292 17.24 -6.15 4.13
N VAL A 293 16.81 -6.36 2.88
CA VAL A 293 17.28 -7.46 2.02
C VAL A 293 18.78 -7.36 1.80
N GLN A 294 19.31 -6.17 1.53
CA GLN A 294 20.75 -5.98 1.35
C GLN A 294 21.53 -6.28 2.64
N ALA A 295 21.05 -5.79 3.79
CA ALA A 295 21.72 -6.02 5.06
C ALA A 295 21.71 -7.49 5.46
N ARG A 296 20.57 -8.19 5.30
CA ARG A 296 20.42 -9.58 5.71
C ARG A 296 21.07 -10.56 4.72
N ASP A 297 20.75 -10.44 3.44
CA ASP A 297 21.08 -11.44 2.42
C ASP A 297 22.29 -11.03 1.56
N GLY A 298 22.72 -9.76 1.63
CA GLY A 298 23.75 -9.19 0.77
C GLY A 298 23.26 -8.94 -0.67
N GLU A 299 21.98 -9.10 -0.92
CA GLU A 299 21.36 -8.96 -2.23
C GLU A 299 21.05 -7.50 -2.52
N LYS A 300 21.51 -7.01 -3.68
CA LYS A 300 21.28 -5.61 -4.09
C LYS A 300 20.15 -5.56 -5.09
N ILE A 301 19.01 -5.03 -4.65
CA ILE A 301 17.84 -4.75 -5.49
C ILE A 301 17.85 -3.26 -5.83
N ASP A 302 17.65 -2.92 -7.10
CA ASP A 302 17.60 -1.53 -7.53
C ASP A 302 16.30 -0.86 -7.03
N ASN A 303 16.39 0.38 -6.54
CA ASN A 303 15.22 1.23 -6.43
C ASN A 303 14.88 1.84 -7.81
N MET A 304 13.80 2.63 -7.88
CA MET A 304 13.34 3.20 -9.16
C MET A 304 14.41 4.00 -9.89
N GLU A 305 15.11 4.90 -9.18
CA GLU A 305 16.17 5.74 -9.78
C GLU A 305 17.35 4.88 -10.26
N GLN A 306 17.78 3.92 -9.45
CA GLN A 306 18.88 3.01 -9.81
C GLN A 306 18.54 2.15 -11.04
N ALA A 307 17.30 1.62 -11.09
CA ALA A 307 16.84 0.82 -12.22
C ALA A 307 16.79 1.64 -13.52
N LEU A 308 16.25 2.86 -13.47
CA LEU A 308 16.19 3.77 -14.62
C LEU A 308 17.58 4.23 -15.08
N GLU A 309 18.48 4.58 -14.15
CA GLU A 309 19.87 4.93 -14.50
C GLU A 309 20.61 3.73 -15.10
N ARG A 310 20.38 2.51 -14.61
CA ARG A 310 20.94 1.29 -15.18
C ARG A 310 20.39 1.01 -16.58
N ALA A 311 19.06 1.20 -16.79
CA ALA A 311 18.46 1.07 -18.12
C ALA A 311 19.11 2.04 -19.14
N VAL A 312 19.32 3.29 -18.73
CA VAL A 312 20.04 4.29 -19.56
C VAL A 312 21.49 3.87 -19.81
N ALA A 313 22.20 3.37 -18.81
CA ALA A 313 23.58 2.91 -18.94
C ALA A 313 23.70 1.68 -19.86
N ASN A 314 22.71 0.79 -19.85
CA ASN A 314 22.61 -0.36 -20.75
C ASN A 314 22.24 0.01 -22.20
N GLY A 315 21.88 1.26 -22.45
CA GLY A 315 21.48 1.71 -23.79
C GLY A 315 20.09 1.25 -24.22
N VAL A 316 19.20 1.03 -23.25
CA VAL A 316 17.79 0.69 -23.50
C VAL A 316 17.14 1.80 -24.31
N LYS A 317 16.41 1.42 -25.37
CA LYS A 317 15.64 2.33 -26.22
C LYS A 317 14.16 2.24 -25.96
N ASN A 318 13.67 1.02 -25.78
CA ASN A 318 12.26 0.74 -25.53
C ASN A 318 12.10 0.26 -24.10
N LEU A 319 11.44 1.06 -23.28
CA LEU A 319 11.15 0.75 -21.89
C LEU A 319 9.65 0.55 -21.71
N VAL A 320 9.26 -0.61 -21.24
CA VAL A 320 7.91 -0.88 -20.73
C VAL A 320 8.00 -1.06 -19.23
N VAL A 321 7.17 -0.35 -18.49
CA VAL A 321 7.09 -0.49 -17.03
C VAL A 321 5.81 -1.19 -16.66
N GLN A 322 5.93 -2.34 -15.97
CA GLN A 322 4.81 -3.07 -15.39
C GLN A 322 4.80 -2.90 -13.88
N PRO A 323 3.90 -2.04 -13.34
CA PRO A 323 3.69 -1.99 -11.90
C PRO A 323 2.99 -3.25 -11.41
N THR A 324 3.48 -3.85 -10.32
CA THR A 324 2.76 -4.92 -9.62
C THR A 324 1.85 -4.38 -8.52
N HIS A 325 1.60 -3.08 -8.51
CA HIS A 325 0.65 -2.44 -7.60
C HIS A 325 -0.76 -3.00 -7.79
N LEU A 326 -1.55 -2.98 -6.72
CA LEU A 326 -2.94 -3.44 -6.77
C LEU A 326 -3.82 -2.46 -7.57
N MET A 327 -3.57 -1.14 -7.43
CA MET A 327 -4.42 -0.07 -7.98
C MET A 327 -3.59 1.20 -8.28
N HIS A 328 -4.20 2.20 -8.91
CA HIS A 328 -3.66 3.55 -9.11
C HIS A 328 -3.64 4.34 -7.79
N GLY A 329 -2.79 3.90 -6.85
CA GLY A 329 -2.58 4.54 -5.55
C GLY A 329 -1.46 5.57 -5.55
N ALA A 330 -1.09 6.07 -4.36
CA ALA A 330 -0.03 7.07 -4.21
C ALA A 330 1.32 6.58 -4.75
N GLU A 331 1.67 5.33 -4.50
CA GLU A 331 2.93 4.73 -4.98
C GLU A 331 2.97 4.59 -6.51
N TYR A 332 1.81 4.30 -7.14
CA TYR A 332 1.70 4.30 -8.59
C TYR A 332 1.91 5.71 -9.16
N ASP A 333 1.34 6.73 -8.52
CA ASP A 333 1.50 8.12 -8.94
C ASP A 333 2.98 8.58 -8.81
N GLU A 334 3.66 8.25 -7.70
CA GLU A 334 5.08 8.52 -7.48
C GLU A 334 5.98 7.80 -8.50
N MET A 335 5.66 6.55 -8.83
CA MET A 335 6.34 5.79 -9.89
C MET A 335 6.19 6.50 -11.24
N CYS A 336 4.97 6.91 -11.60
CA CYS A 336 4.73 7.63 -12.86
C CYS A 336 5.48 8.96 -12.92
N GLU A 337 5.52 9.74 -11.81
CA GLU A 337 6.28 10.98 -11.72
C GLU A 337 7.79 10.73 -11.90
N THR A 338 8.32 9.67 -11.30
CA THR A 338 9.73 9.29 -11.45
C THR A 338 10.04 8.94 -12.90
N ILE A 339 9.21 8.13 -13.56
CA ILE A 339 9.39 7.74 -14.98
C ILE A 339 9.33 8.97 -15.89
N GLU A 340 8.42 9.91 -15.63
CA GLU A 340 8.30 11.15 -16.42
C GLU A 340 9.61 11.96 -16.44
N ASN A 341 10.39 11.93 -15.34
CA ASN A 341 11.69 12.60 -15.26
C ASN A 341 12.78 11.93 -16.11
N TYR A 342 12.58 10.68 -16.52
CA TYR A 342 13.53 9.90 -17.32
C TYR A 342 13.10 9.65 -18.76
N LYS A 343 11.84 9.91 -19.13
CA LYS A 343 11.27 9.51 -20.42
C LYS A 343 12.09 9.97 -21.63
N ASP A 344 12.65 11.18 -21.56
CA ASP A 344 13.47 11.75 -22.65
C ASP A 344 14.83 11.05 -22.84
N ARG A 345 15.16 10.09 -21.98
CA ARG A 345 16.38 9.26 -22.06
C ARG A 345 16.17 8.02 -22.92
N PHE A 346 14.94 7.68 -23.28
CA PHE A 346 14.54 6.51 -24.07
C PHE A 346 13.90 6.96 -25.38
N GLU A 347 13.89 6.06 -26.39
CA GLU A 347 13.19 6.31 -27.65
C GLU A 347 11.67 6.16 -27.45
N HIS A 348 11.28 5.12 -26.68
CA HIS A 348 9.88 4.83 -26.36
C HIS A 348 9.72 4.40 -24.90
N VAL A 349 8.68 4.90 -24.23
CA VAL A 349 8.30 4.51 -22.87
C VAL A 349 6.80 4.26 -22.83
N ALA A 350 6.38 3.14 -22.25
CA ALA A 350 5.00 2.85 -21.95
C ALA A 350 4.87 2.32 -20.51
N ILE A 351 3.76 2.64 -19.84
CA ILE A 351 3.44 2.17 -18.48
C ILE A 351 2.18 1.32 -18.60
N ALA A 352 2.25 0.10 -18.08
CA ALA A 352 1.12 -0.81 -18.05
C ALA A 352 0.18 -0.51 -16.87
N GLU A 353 -1.06 -0.99 -16.95
CA GLU A 353 -2.04 -0.87 -15.89
C GLU A 353 -1.65 -1.71 -14.64
N PRO A 354 -1.97 -1.24 -13.43
CA PRO A 354 -1.89 -2.05 -12.23
C PRO A 354 -2.99 -3.12 -12.21
N LEU A 355 -2.95 -4.06 -11.26
CA LEU A 355 -3.78 -5.27 -11.27
C LEU A 355 -5.29 -5.02 -11.43
N LEU A 356 -5.85 -4.03 -10.73
CA LEU A 356 -7.29 -3.74 -10.77
C LEU A 356 -7.70 -2.77 -11.90
N GLY A 357 -6.75 -2.38 -12.78
CA GLY A 357 -7.00 -1.45 -13.87
C GLY A 357 -7.51 -0.09 -13.40
N GLU A 358 -8.25 0.62 -14.26
CA GLU A 358 -8.76 1.96 -13.97
C GLU A 358 -9.62 2.02 -12.69
N VAL A 359 -9.48 3.12 -11.95
CA VAL A 359 -10.31 3.44 -10.79
C VAL A 359 -11.58 4.14 -11.26
N GLY A 360 -12.74 3.53 -11.03
CA GLY A 360 -14.01 4.14 -11.35
C GLY A 360 -14.35 5.34 -10.45
N SER A 361 -15.39 6.10 -10.84
CA SER A 361 -15.83 7.31 -10.14
C SER A 361 -16.39 7.05 -8.74
N ASP A 362 -16.89 5.85 -8.50
CA ASP A 362 -17.53 5.44 -7.24
C ASP A 362 -17.53 3.90 -7.10
N ALA A 363 -18.01 3.41 -5.97
CA ALA A 363 -18.01 1.99 -5.61
C ALA A 363 -18.83 1.08 -6.55
N THR A 364 -19.69 1.63 -7.42
CA THR A 364 -20.54 0.84 -8.33
C THR A 364 -19.93 0.67 -9.71
N VAL A 365 -18.85 1.40 -10.02
CA VAL A 365 -18.15 1.32 -11.31
C VAL A 365 -17.10 0.23 -11.25
N ILE A 366 -17.38 -0.90 -11.85
CA ILE A 366 -16.49 -2.06 -11.95
C ILE A 366 -16.02 -2.23 -13.39
N ASN A 367 -14.83 -2.79 -13.57
CA ASN A 367 -14.22 -3.09 -14.87
C ASN A 367 -13.95 -4.61 -15.02
N GLU A 368 -13.45 -5.00 -16.19
CA GLU A 368 -13.16 -6.40 -16.51
C GLU A 368 -12.01 -6.94 -15.63
N ASP A 369 -11.01 -6.12 -15.30
CA ASP A 369 -9.86 -6.52 -14.47
C ASP A 369 -10.31 -6.89 -13.05
N LYS A 370 -11.16 -6.05 -12.43
CA LYS A 370 -11.72 -6.35 -11.10
C LYS A 370 -12.55 -7.64 -11.09
N MET A 371 -13.29 -7.91 -12.18
CA MET A 371 -14.05 -9.14 -12.31
C MET A 371 -13.11 -10.35 -12.40
N ALA A 372 -12.11 -10.29 -13.28
CA ALA A 372 -11.13 -11.37 -13.45
C ALA A 372 -10.32 -11.63 -12.18
N VAL A 373 -9.89 -10.57 -11.49
CA VAL A 373 -9.20 -10.69 -10.19
C VAL A 373 -10.12 -11.32 -9.15
N ALA A 374 -11.37 -10.87 -9.02
CA ALA A 374 -12.33 -11.41 -8.06
C ALA A 374 -12.57 -12.91 -8.28
N GLU A 375 -12.74 -13.33 -9.53
CA GLU A 375 -12.89 -14.74 -9.90
C GLU A 375 -11.63 -15.55 -9.54
N ALA A 376 -10.44 -15.08 -9.93
CA ALA A 376 -9.19 -15.77 -9.71
C ALA A 376 -8.87 -15.97 -8.22
N ILE A 377 -8.92 -14.88 -7.43
CA ILE A 377 -8.56 -14.92 -6.01
C ILE A 377 -9.57 -15.72 -5.18
N THR A 378 -10.86 -15.64 -5.54
CA THR A 378 -11.91 -16.40 -4.87
C THR A 378 -11.78 -17.89 -5.19
N ALA A 379 -11.57 -18.26 -6.46
CA ALA A 379 -11.36 -19.65 -6.85
C ALA A 379 -10.17 -20.27 -6.12
N GLU A 380 -9.06 -19.54 -5.99
CA GLU A 380 -7.88 -20.02 -5.27
C GLU A 380 -8.15 -20.17 -3.77
N ALA A 381 -8.80 -19.20 -3.13
CA ALA A 381 -9.15 -19.28 -1.71
C ALA A 381 -10.06 -20.48 -1.41
N VAL A 382 -11.08 -20.69 -2.23
CA VAL A 382 -12.03 -21.81 -2.14
C VAL A 382 -11.32 -23.15 -2.34
N ARG A 383 -10.45 -23.24 -3.36
CA ARG A 383 -9.65 -24.44 -3.66
C ARG A 383 -8.72 -24.79 -2.49
N LYS A 384 -8.02 -23.82 -1.92
CA LYS A 384 -7.13 -24.01 -0.75
C LYS A 384 -7.90 -24.43 0.50
N ALA A 385 -9.14 -23.97 0.65
CA ALA A 385 -10.03 -24.38 1.73
C ALA A 385 -10.66 -25.77 1.53
N GLY A 386 -10.47 -26.39 0.36
CA GLY A 386 -10.96 -27.73 0.05
C GLY A 386 -12.41 -27.79 -0.39
N TYR A 387 -13.03 -26.68 -0.76
CA TYR A 387 -14.40 -26.63 -1.29
C TYR A 387 -14.42 -26.67 -2.83
N ALA A 388 -15.53 -27.12 -3.37
CA ALA A 388 -15.73 -27.19 -4.82
C ALA A 388 -15.98 -25.80 -5.44
N ASP A 389 -16.73 -24.96 -4.73
CA ASP A 389 -17.09 -23.60 -5.11
C ASP A 389 -17.50 -22.76 -3.87
N THR A 390 -17.77 -21.48 -4.06
CA THR A 390 -18.20 -20.53 -3.02
C THR A 390 -19.52 -20.97 -2.38
N SER A 391 -20.45 -21.54 -3.17
CA SER A 391 -21.75 -21.99 -2.69
C SER A 391 -21.63 -23.16 -1.72
N ALA A 392 -20.72 -24.11 -2.01
CA ALA A 392 -20.42 -25.23 -1.12
C ALA A 392 -19.79 -24.75 0.20
N ALA A 393 -18.89 -23.78 0.15
CA ALA A 393 -18.31 -23.15 1.33
C ALA A 393 -19.36 -22.38 2.15
N ALA A 394 -20.21 -21.60 1.49
CA ALA A 394 -21.30 -20.85 2.12
C ALA A 394 -22.32 -21.80 2.80
N ALA A 395 -22.65 -22.92 2.16
CA ALA A 395 -23.54 -23.94 2.75
C ALA A 395 -22.95 -24.60 4.01
N ASP A 396 -21.61 -24.62 4.15
CA ASP A 396 -20.91 -25.10 5.36
C ASP A 396 -20.62 -23.94 6.37
N GLY A 397 -21.20 -22.75 6.12
CA GLY A 397 -21.09 -21.60 7.01
C GLY A 397 -19.75 -20.86 6.92
N VAL A 398 -18.99 -21.02 5.82
CA VAL A 398 -17.67 -20.40 5.64
C VAL A 398 -17.77 -19.07 4.91
N ALA A 399 -17.19 -18.04 5.49
CA ALA A 399 -16.89 -16.77 4.85
C ALA A 399 -15.39 -16.66 4.53
N PHE A 400 -15.09 -16.07 3.38
CA PHE A 400 -13.75 -15.65 3.01
C PHE A 400 -13.62 -14.13 3.21
N VAL A 401 -12.59 -13.71 3.92
CA VAL A 401 -12.31 -12.30 4.17
C VAL A 401 -10.96 -11.95 3.55
N PHE A 402 -11.00 -11.11 2.53
CA PHE A 402 -9.79 -10.61 1.89
C PHE A 402 -9.38 -9.28 2.50
N MET A 403 -8.19 -9.23 3.09
CA MET A 403 -7.63 -8.08 3.77
C MET A 403 -6.62 -7.35 2.87
N GLY A 404 -6.97 -6.16 2.37
CA GLY A 404 -6.05 -5.24 1.71
C GLY A 404 -5.31 -4.34 2.70
N HIS A 405 -4.38 -3.52 2.22
CA HIS A 405 -3.66 -2.57 3.06
C HIS A 405 -4.59 -1.44 3.53
N GLY A 406 -5.32 -0.83 2.61
CA GLY A 406 -6.00 0.44 2.83
C GLY A 406 -5.16 1.62 2.33
N THR A 407 -5.79 2.77 2.15
CA THR A 407 -5.07 3.98 1.74
C THR A 407 -5.96 5.21 1.91
N SER A 408 -5.38 6.33 2.30
CA SER A 408 -6.06 7.64 2.28
C SER A 408 -6.17 8.24 0.87
N HIS A 409 -5.51 7.66 -0.12
CA HIS A 409 -5.59 8.09 -1.51
C HIS A 409 -7.00 7.90 -2.08
N THR A 410 -7.38 8.69 -3.11
CA THR A 410 -8.71 8.59 -3.76
C THR A 410 -8.99 7.22 -4.34
N ALA A 411 -7.97 6.45 -4.71
CA ALA A 411 -8.07 5.09 -5.20
C ALA A 411 -8.61 4.09 -4.17
N LYS A 412 -8.75 4.46 -2.90
CA LYS A 412 -9.37 3.61 -1.85
C LYS A 412 -10.74 3.06 -2.22
N VAL A 413 -11.46 3.75 -3.11
CA VAL A 413 -12.74 3.28 -3.65
C VAL A 413 -12.62 1.90 -4.35
N SER A 414 -11.43 1.51 -4.81
CA SER A 414 -11.17 0.21 -5.42
C SER A 414 -11.49 -0.96 -4.48
N TYR A 415 -11.32 -0.81 -3.17
CA TYR A 415 -11.73 -1.84 -2.19
C TYR A 415 -13.25 -2.02 -2.17
N GLN A 416 -14.00 -0.93 -2.20
CA GLN A 416 -15.47 -0.98 -2.28
C GLN A 416 -15.93 -1.50 -3.66
N GLN A 417 -15.22 -1.18 -4.73
CA GLN A 417 -15.47 -1.74 -6.07
C GLN A 417 -15.24 -3.25 -6.09
N MET A 418 -14.20 -3.75 -5.42
CA MET A 418 -13.97 -5.18 -5.26
C MET A 418 -15.11 -5.85 -4.49
N GLN A 419 -15.62 -5.25 -3.40
CA GLN A 419 -16.79 -5.78 -2.70
C GLN A 419 -18.03 -5.82 -3.60
N THR A 420 -18.28 -4.76 -4.39
CA THR A 420 -19.36 -4.72 -5.37
C THR A 420 -19.19 -5.80 -6.44
N THR A 421 -17.95 -6.03 -6.88
CA THR A 421 -17.61 -7.08 -7.84
C THR A 421 -17.92 -8.47 -7.29
N MET A 422 -17.54 -8.77 -6.04
CA MET A 422 -17.87 -10.04 -5.37
C MET A 422 -19.37 -10.26 -5.34
N GLN A 423 -20.14 -9.24 -4.97
CA GLN A 423 -21.62 -9.31 -4.94
C GLN A 423 -22.21 -9.52 -6.34
N THR A 424 -21.66 -8.85 -7.36
CA THR A 424 -22.11 -8.98 -8.76
C THR A 424 -21.89 -10.40 -9.29
N LEU A 425 -20.80 -11.05 -8.86
CA LEU A 425 -20.48 -12.45 -9.19
C LEU A 425 -21.27 -13.46 -8.35
N GLY A 426 -22.07 -13.01 -7.36
CA GLY A 426 -22.85 -13.88 -6.48
C GLY A 426 -21.99 -14.56 -5.40
N TYR A 427 -20.86 -13.97 -5.05
CA TYR A 427 -19.99 -14.44 -3.98
C TYR A 427 -20.39 -13.80 -2.65
N ASP A 428 -21.62 -14.13 -2.18
CA ASP A 428 -22.22 -13.50 -0.99
C ASP A 428 -21.47 -13.81 0.32
N ASN A 429 -20.60 -14.82 0.32
CA ASN A 429 -19.75 -15.21 1.45
C ASN A 429 -18.31 -14.66 1.34
N VAL A 430 -18.08 -13.67 0.49
CA VAL A 430 -16.77 -13.01 0.32
C VAL A 430 -16.86 -11.56 0.76
N PHE A 431 -15.95 -11.16 1.65
CA PHE A 431 -15.90 -9.83 2.26
C PHE A 431 -14.53 -9.19 2.03
N ILE A 432 -14.54 -7.88 1.80
CA ILE A 432 -13.32 -7.09 1.63
C ILE A 432 -13.13 -6.20 2.85
N GLY A 433 -11.91 -6.21 3.39
CA GLY A 433 -11.50 -5.32 4.45
C GLY A 433 -10.10 -4.76 4.21
N THR A 434 -9.62 -3.87 5.10
CA THR A 434 -8.30 -3.25 5.00
C THR A 434 -7.66 -3.07 6.37
N VAL A 435 -6.34 -3.20 6.45
CA VAL A 435 -5.55 -2.99 7.69
C VAL A 435 -5.78 -1.58 8.24
N GLU A 436 -5.68 -0.56 7.39
CA GLU A 436 -5.80 0.84 7.76
C GLU A 436 -7.26 1.29 8.06
N GLY A 437 -8.25 0.43 7.79
CA GLY A 437 -9.66 0.82 7.90
C GLY A 437 -10.05 1.97 6.94
N GLU A 438 -9.40 2.05 5.80
CA GLU A 438 -9.63 3.05 4.75
C GLU A 438 -9.99 2.37 3.43
N PRO A 439 -11.24 2.48 2.97
CA PRO A 439 -12.37 3.28 3.51
C PRO A 439 -12.92 2.72 4.85
N GLU A 440 -13.57 3.58 5.65
CA GLU A 440 -14.02 3.25 7.02
C GLU A 440 -14.85 1.95 7.13
N ASP A 441 -15.65 1.62 6.12
CA ASP A 441 -16.49 0.43 6.08
C ASP A 441 -15.71 -0.88 5.84
N THR A 442 -14.38 -0.79 5.67
CA THR A 442 -13.45 -1.92 5.52
C THR A 442 -12.63 -2.20 6.77
N ALA A 443 -12.84 -1.46 7.86
CA ALA A 443 -12.18 -1.69 9.13
C ALA A 443 -12.50 -3.09 9.71
N CYS A 444 -11.60 -3.67 10.49
CA CYS A 444 -11.72 -5.01 11.02
C CYS A 444 -13.05 -5.23 11.75
N GLU A 445 -13.43 -4.32 12.65
CA GLU A 445 -14.67 -4.42 13.42
C GLU A 445 -15.92 -4.39 12.53
N GLU A 446 -15.90 -3.57 11.47
CA GLU A 446 -17.00 -3.46 10.51
C GLU A 446 -17.12 -4.76 9.69
N VAL A 447 -15.99 -5.37 9.30
CA VAL A 447 -15.99 -6.64 8.58
C VAL A 447 -16.47 -7.79 9.48
N ILE A 448 -16.00 -7.86 10.73
CA ILE A 448 -16.51 -8.83 11.73
C ILE A 448 -18.04 -8.72 11.84
N GLN A 449 -18.56 -7.48 11.92
CA GLN A 449 -20.01 -7.25 12.02
C GLN A 449 -20.74 -7.73 10.75
N LYS A 450 -20.21 -7.41 9.55
CA LYS A 450 -20.79 -7.82 8.26
C LYS A 450 -20.86 -9.35 8.14
N VAL A 451 -19.78 -10.06 8.48
CA VAL A 451 -19.71 -11.53 8.43
C VAL A 451 -20.71 -12.17 9.39
N ARG A 452 -20.77 -11.63 10.62
CA ARG A 452 -21.72 -12.09 11.65
C ARG A 452 -23.17 -11.88 11.21
N ASP A 453 -23.52 -10.70 10.71
CA ASP A 453 -24.88 -10.35 10.30
C ASP A 453 -25.33 -11.17 9.08
N ALA A 454 -24.39 -11.58 8.22
CA ALA A 454 -24.63 -12.51 7.12
C ALA A 454 -24.83 -13.97 7.60
N GLY A 455 -24.55 -14.27 8.88
CA GLY A 455 -24.82 -15.57 9.50
C GLY A 455 -23.74 -16.63 9.29
N TYR A 456 -22.55 -16.26 8.85
CA TYR A 456 -21.42 -17.19 8.72
C TYR A 456 -20.78 -17.45 10.08
N THR A 457 -20.34 -18.70 10.30
CA THR A 457 -19.78 -19.15 11.59
C THR A 457 -18.30 -19.56 11.47
N LYS A 458 -17.79 -19.74 10.28
CA LYS A 458 -16.38 -20.07 10.01
C LYS A 458 -15.79 -18.99 9.12
N VAL A 459 -14.56 -18.57 9.39
CA VAL A 459 -13.90 -17.49 8.67
C VAL A 459 -12.55 -17.96 8.18
N ILE A 460 -12.22 -17.59 6.94
CA ILE A 460 -10.88 -17.75 6.37
C ILE A 460 -10.39 -16.38 5.96
N LEU A 461 -9.33 -15.91 6.63
CA LEU A 461 -8.65 -14.66 6.32
C LEU A 461 -7.58 -14.90 5.24
N ARG A 462 -7.53 -14.03 4.25
CA ARG A 462 -6.52 -14.06 3.19
C ARG A 462 -6.13 -12.62 2.77
N PRO A 463 -4.86 -12.35 2.40
CA PRO A 463 -4.50 -11.02 1.94
C PRO A 463 -5.13 -10.70 0.58
N LEU A 464 -5.60 -9.46 0.40
CA LEU A 464 -5.87 -8.79 -0.87
C LEU A 464 -4.66 -7.91 -1.19
N MET A 465 -3.50 -8.54 -1.23
CA MET A 465 -2.20 -7.91 -1.48
C MET A 465 -1.44 -8.76 -2.49
N VAL A 466 -0.74 -8.13 -3.40
CA VAL A 466 0.02 -8.85 -4.43
C VAL A 466 1.09 -9.72 -3.79
N VAL A 467 1.66 -9.27 -2.69
CA VAL A 467 2.70 -9.96 -1.93
C VAL A 467 2.23 -10.21 -0.50
N ALA A 468 2.43 -11.42 0.01
CA ALA A 468 2.18 -11.76 1.42
C ALA A 468 3.41 -11.42 2.27
N GLY A 469 3.61 -10.13 2.54
CA GLY A 469 4.69 -9.60 3.38
C GLY A 469 4.28 -9.45 4.86
N ASP A 470 4.78 -8.40 5.50
CA ASP A 470 4.61 -8.10 6.92
C ASP A 470 3.14 -8.03 7.35
N HIS A 471 2.32 -7.23 6.65
CA HIS A 471 0.89 -7.11 6.94
C HIS A 471 0.12 -8.44 6.90
N ALA A 472 0.48 -9.37 6.00
CA ALA A 472 -0.17 -10.67 5.92
C ALA A 472 0.24 -11.59 7.08
N ASN A 473 1.50 -11.49 7.52
CA ASN A 473 2.04 -12.32 8.59
C ASN A 473 1.74 -11.78 9.99
N ASN A 474 1.79 -10.46 10.17
CA ASN A 474 1.60 -9.81 11.47
C ASN A 474 0.19 -9.25 11.64
N ASP A 475 -0.23 -8.24 10.85
CA ASP A 475 -1.55 -7.60 11.04
C ASP A 475 -2.73 -8.54 10.74
N MET A 476 -2.59 -9.46 9.77
CA MET A 476 -3.65 -10.42 9.49
C MET A 476 -3.57 -11.66 10.38
N ALA A 477 -2.42 -12.33 10.44
CA ALA A 477 -2.27 -13.67 10.98
C ALA A 477 -1.41 -13.75 12.25
N GLY A 478 -0.92 -12.63 12.76
CA GLY A 478 -0.08 -12.55 13.96
C GLY A 478 -0.81 -12.96 15.25
N GLU A 479 -0.03 -13.14 16.30
CA GLU A 479 -0.52 -13.54 17.64
C GLU A 479 -0.91 -12.34 18.51
N ASP A 480 -0.57 -11.12 18.11
CA ASP A 480 -0.87 -9.90 18.85
C ASP A 480 -2.38 -9.63 18.92
N ASP A 481 -2.82 -8.99 19.99
CA ASP A 481 -4.24 -8.76 20.27
C ASP A 481 -4.94 -7.90 19.19
N ASP A 482 -4.20 -7.09 18.45
CA ASP A 482 -4.66 -6.21 17.38
C ASP A 482 -4.60 -6.84 15.98
N SER A 483 -4.04 -8.06 15.84
CA SER A 483 -4.12 -8.80 14.58
C SER A 483 -5.58 -9.15 14.23
N TRP A 484 -5.90 -9.22 12.95
CA TRP A 484 -7.23 -9.61 12.48
C TRP A 484 -7.64 -10.99 13.01
N LEU A 485 -6.72 -11.97 12.98
CA LEU A 485 -6.94 -13.31 13.52
C LEU A 485 -7.36 -13.26 14.99
N SER A 486 -6.67 -12.49 15.81
CA SER A 486 -6.96 -12.34 17.24
C SER A 486 -8.28 -11.61 17.48
N GLN A 487 -8.56 -10.51 16.73
CA GLN A 487 -9.80 -9.77 16.82
C GLN A 487 -11.02 -10.61 16.41
N PHE A 488 -10.94 -11.36 15.28
CA PHE A 488 -12.01 -12.28 14.86
C PHE A 488 -12.26 -13.38 15.88
N LYS A 489 -11.20 -13.97 16.48
CA LYS A 489 -11.34 -14.94 17.57
C LYS A 489 -11.95 -14.31 18.83
N ALA A 490 -11.52 -13.11 19.20
CA ALA A 490 -12.02 -12.39 20.38
C ALA A 490 -13.50 -11.96 20.24
N ALA A 491 -14.02 -11.82 19.01
CA ALA A 491 -15.44 -11.54 18.77
C ALA A 491 -16.37 -12.64 19.32
N GLY A 492 -15.88 -13.88 19.51
CA GLY A 492 -16.57 -14.98 20.19
C GLY A 492 -17.84 -15.48 19.50
N CYS A 493 -18.07 -15.08 18.24
CA CYS A 493 -19.25 -15.47 17.45
C CYS A 493 -18.92 -16.46 16.32
N PHE A 494 -17.66 -16.79 16.11
CA PHE A 494 -17.21 -17.73 15.08
C PHE A 494 -16.76 -19.04 15.70
N GLU A 495 -17.08 -20.16 15.02
CA GLU A 495 -16.67 -21.52 15.39
C GLU A 495 -15.20 -21.77 15.08
N SER A 496 -14.73 -21.23 13.96
CA SER A 496 -13.31 -21.25 13.58
C SER A 496 -12.91 -19.98 12.83
N VAL A 497 -11.64 -19.59 13.01
CA VAL A 497 -10.98 -18.53 12.24
C VAL A 497 -9.63 -19.07 11.80
N ASP A 498 -9.46 -19.26 10.51
CA ASP A 498 -8.27 -19.81 9.86
C ASP A 498 -7.65 -18.76 8.93
N THR A 499 -6.38 -18.94 8.57
CA THR A 499 -5.65 -18.02 7.69
C THR A 499 -5.06 -18.74 6.47
N GLN A 500 -5.00 -18.04 5.36
CA GLN A 500 -4.27 -18.45 4.15
C GLN A 500 -3.26 -17.35 3.82
N ILE A 501 -2.04 -17.46 4.33
CA ILE A 501 -0.97 -16.48 4.12
C ILE A 501 -0.33 -16.77 2.75
N ALA A 502 -0.84 -16.12 1.69
CA ALA A 502 -0.33 -16.23 0.34
C ALA A 502 -0.72 -14.98 -0.46
N GLY A 503 0.23 -14.39 -1.17
CA GLY A 503 -0.01 -13.23 -2.02
C GLY A 503 -0.80 -13.57 -3.28
N LEU A 504 -1.30 -12.53 -3.94
CA LEU A 504 -2.02 -12.70 -5.20
C LEU A 504 -1.07 -13.00 -6.35
N GLY A 505 0.21 -12.56 -6.26
CA GLY A 505 1.23 -12.76 -7.28
C GLY A 505 1.59 -14.21 -7.56
N GLY A 506 1.35 -15.11 -6.60
CA GLY A 506 1.51 -16.55 -6.77
C GLY A 506 0.37 -17.23 -7.56
N ILE A 507 -0.70 -16.51 -7.92
CA ILE A 507 -1.86 -17.04 -8.64
C ILE A 507 -1.63 -16.91 -10.17
N ALA A 508 -1.68 -18.02 -10.90
CA ALA A 508 -1.37 -18.05 -12.33
C ALA A 508 -2.30 -17.13 -13.16
N GLU A 509 -3.58 -17.04 -12.79
CA GLU A 509 -4.56 -16.18 -13.45
C GLU A 509 -4.24 -14.69 -13.22
N VAL A 510 -3.73 -14.33 -12.04
CA VAL A 510 -3.25 -12.96 -11.73
C VAL A 510 -1.98 -12.64 -12.54
N GLN A 511 -1.04 -13.57 -12.63
CA GLN A 511 0.15 -13.42 -13.48
C GLN A 511 -0.22 -13.22 -14.96
N ALA A 512 -1.26 -13.93 -15.43
CA ALA A 512 -1.77 -13.78 -16.79
C ALA A 512 -2.40 -12.40 -17.04
N LEU A 513 -3.05 -11.80 -16.05
CA LEU A 513 -3.57 -10.42 -16.13
C LEU A 513 -2.45 -9.39 -16.28
N TYR A 514 -1.38 -9.49 -15.47
CA TYR A 514 -0.20 -8.64 -15.65
C TYR A 514 0.43 -8.81 -17.03
N ALA A 515 0.49 -10.03 -17.55
CA ALA A 515 0.99 -10.27 -18.90
C ALA A 515 0.11 -9.62 -19.98
N ALA A 516 -1.22 -9.60 -19.79
CA ALA A 516 -2.15 -8.93 -20.70
C ALA A 516 -1.99 -7.39 -20.62
N HIS A 517 -1.85 -6.80 -19.43
CA HIS A 517 -1.58 -5.37 -19.26
C HIS A 517 -0.26 -4.96 -19.89
N THR A 518 0.80 -5.76 -19.68
CA THR A 518 2.11 -5.56 -20.34
C THR A 518 1.97 -5.58 -21.86
N ALA A 519 1.26 -6.57 -22.42
CA ALA A 519 1.06 -6.67 -23.87
C ALA A 519 0.33 -5.43 -24.42
N ALA A 520 -0.70 -4.95 -23.73
CA ALA A 520 -1.43 -3.74 -24.11
C ALA A 520 -0.54 -2.48 -24.08
N ALA A 521 0.36 -2.37 -23.09
CA ALA A 521 1.33 -1.29 -23.04
C ALA A 521 2.37 -1.38 -24.17
N MET A 522 2.85 -2.59 -24.52
CA MET A 522 3.76 -2.81 -25.64
C MET A 522 3.13 -2.45 -26.99
N GLU A 523 1.83 -2.65 -27.17
CA GLU A 523 1.12 -2.22 -28.39
C GLU A 523 1.18 -0.70 -28.57
N GLN A 524 1.16 0.08 -27.48
CA GLN A 524 1.26 1.54 -27.51
C GLN A 524 2.62 2.05 -27.98
N LEU A 525 3.71 1.29 -27.81
CA LEU A 525 5.03 1.66 -28.31
C LEU A 525 5.11 1.63 -29.84
N ASN A 526 4.22 0.86 -30.49
CA ASN A 526 4.24 0.63 -31.92
C ASN A 526 3.26 1.52 -32.70
N GLY A 527 2.47 2.34 -32.03
CA GLY A 527 1.43 3.23 -32.59
C GLY A 527 1.86 4.67 -32.59
#